data_4e07baa345c8a39494be545d627a0c80
#
_entry.id   4e07baa345c8a39494be545d627a0c80
#
_cell.length_a   1.000
_cell.length_b   1.000
_cell.length_c   1.000
_cell.angle_alpha   90.00
_cell.angle_beta   90.00
_cell.angle_gamma   90.00
#
_symmetry.space_group_name_H-M   'P 1'
#
loop_
_entity.id
_entity.type
_entity.pdbx_description
1 polymer ?
#
loop_
_entity_poly.entity_id
_entity_poly.type
_entity_poly.pdbx_seq_one_letter_code
_entity_poly.pdbx_strand_id
1 'polypeptide(L)'
;MVGSASSTEREKGFLDVIAQFPEIKILSEDKYSGATRDTAYSASQNILNRYGDELDGIFMPNESSTNGMLLALRSIGRADGDVKFVGFDGGDQNVQGVISGDLQGIIIQDPFKMGYSAVSLMVQHLAGKSVEKRVDTGATLVTPYNLKNENIQKLLFPPLEEYIDKK
;
A
#
# COMPACT_ATOMS: atom_id res chain seq x y z
N MET A 1 5.11 9.89 -3.58
CA MET A 1 4.84 11.35 -3.25
C MET A 1 6.15 11.96 -2.79
N VAL A 2 6.63 13.00 -3.46
CA VAL A 2 7.89 13.67 -3.09
C VAL A 2 7.82 14.18 -1.64
N GLY A 3 8.86 13.90 -0.83
CA GLY A 3 8.96 14.35 0.56
C GLY A 3 8.17 13.53 1.59
N SER A 4 7.50 12.46 1.19
CA SER A 4 6.86 11.54 2.14
C SER A 4 7.88 10.53 2.65
N ALA A 5 8.29 10.66 3.91
CA ALA A 5 9.23 9.73 4.55
C ALA A 5 8.73 8.28 4.49
N SER A 6 7.43 8.05 4.74
CA SER A 6 6.85 6.70 4.69
C SER A 6 6.92 6.07 3.29
N SER A 7 6.63 6.83 2.21
CA SER A 7 6.76 6.31 0.85
C SER A 7 8.22 6.01 0.50
N THR A 8 9.14 6.90 0.87
CA THR A 8 10.57 6.71 0.62
C THR A 8 11.13 5.46 1.31
N GLU A 9 10.74 5.22 2.57
CA GLU A 9 11.17 4.01 3.29
C GLU A 9 10.58 2.72 2.68
N ARG A 10 9.34 2.77 2.18
CA ARG A 10 8.70 1.63 1.48
C ARG A 10 9.39 1.34 0.15
N GLU A 11 9.67 2.38 -0.64
CA GLU A 11 10.42 2.28 -1.90
C GLU A 11 11.83 1.72 -1.65
N LYS A 12 12.52 2.25 -0.63
CA LYS A 12 13.83 1.74 -0.24
C LYS A 12 13.78 0.26 0.15
N GLY A 13 12.82 -0.15 0.98
CA GLY A 13 12.65 -1.54 1.38
C GLY A 13 12.43 -2.47 0.19
N PHE A 14 11.64 -2.04 -0.79
CA PHE A 14 11.45 -2.77 -2.04
C PHE A 14 12.76 -2.90 -2.82
N LEU A 15 13.49 -1.79 -3.03
CA LEU A 15 14.74 -1.78 -3.78
C LEU A 15 15.84 -2.61 -3.09
N ASP A 16 15.94 -2.55 -1.77
CA ASP A 16 16.91 -3.34 -0.98
C ASP A 16 16.68 -4.86 -1.17
N VAL A 17 15.43 -5.29 -1.35
CA VAL A 17 15.10 -6.69 -1.62
C VAL A 17 15.37 -7.04 -3.09
N ILE A 18 14.91 -6.22 -4.03
CA ILE A 18 15.11 -6.46 -5.48
C ILE A 18 16.59 -6.52 -5.85
N ALA A 19 17.44 -5.74 -5.20
CA ALA A 19 18.88 -5.78 -5.42
C ALA A 19 19.52 -7.17 -5.15
N GLN A 20 18.84 -8.08 -4.46
CA GLN A 20 19.29 -9.46 -4.23
C GLN A 20 18.95 -10.40 -5.41
N PHE A 21 18.21 -9.92 -6.40
CA PHE A 21 17.74 -10.66 -7.56
C PHE A 21 18.27 -10.00 -8.85
N PRO A 22 19.51 -10.28 -9.26
CA PRO A 22 20.17 -9.60 -10.39
C PRO A 22 19.49 -9.86 -11.75
N GLU A 23 18.65 -10.87 -11.83
CA GLU A 23 17.82 -11.17 -13.00
C GLU A 23 16.62 -10.23 -13.17
N ILE A 24 16.24 -9.48 -12.13
CA ILE A 24 15.16 -8.51 -12.20
C ILE A 24 15.66 -7.17 -12.71
N LYS A 25 15.17 -6.76 -13.85
CA LYS A 25 15.47 -5.44 -14.44
C LYS A 25 14.48 -4.40 -13.94
N ILE A 26 14.97 -3.39 -13.24
CA ILE A 26 14.14 -2.23 -12.85
C ILE A 26 13.98 -1.30 -14.06
N LEU A 27 12.75 -1.15 -14.54
CA LEU A 27 12.42 -0.31 -15.69
C LEU A 27 12.20 1.16 -15.30
N SER A 28 11.68 1.40 -14.08
CA SER A 28 11.40 2.75 -13.57
C SER A 28 11.35 2.74 -12.04
N GLU A 29 12.13 3.62 -11.40
CA GLU A 29 12.17 3.81 -9.95
C GLU A 29 12.07 5.28 -9.52
N ASP A 30 12.18 6.22 -10.47
CA ASP A 30 12.33 7.67 -10.24
C ASP A 30 11.07 8.47 -10.60
N LYS A 31 9.94 7.83 -10.88
CA LYS A 31 8.72 8.51 -11.30
C LYS A 31 7.76 8.74 -10.15
N TYR A 32 7.51 10.00 -9.87
CA TYR A 32 6.58 10.40 -8.82
C TYR A 32 5.19 10.67 -9.39
N SER A 33 4.20 9.99 -8.82
CA SER A 33 2.81 10.03 -9.28
C SER A 33 1.96 11.15 -8.66
N GLY A 34 2.57 12.03 -7.86
CA GLY A 34 1.81 13.05 -7.11
C GLY A 34 1.09 12.45 -5.90
N ALA A 35 0.08 13.16 -5.39
CA ALA A 35 -0.62 12.80 -4.16
C ALA A 35 -2.07 12.34 -4.39
N THR A 36 -2.59 12.44 -5.61
CA THR A 36 -3.98 12.10 -5.93
C THR A 36 -4.06 10.90 -6.88
N ARG A 37 -5.22 10.24 -6.90
CA ARG A 37 -5.48 9.16 -7.84
C ARG A 37 -5.35 9.61 -9.30
N ASP A 38 -5.81 10.81 -9.64
CA ASP A 38 -5.82 11.30 -11.02
C ASP A 38 -4.41 11.63 -11.52
N THR A 39 -3.57 12.25 -10.67
CA THR A 39 -2.15 12.46 -11.01
C THR A 39 -1.41 11.13 -11.11
N ALA A 40 -1.74 10.17 -10.25
CA ALA A 40 -1.17 8.83 -10.29
C ALA A 40 -1.60 8.07 -11.56
N TYR A 41 -2.87 8.18 -11.95
CA TYR A 41 -3.37 7.60 -13.20
C TYR A 41 -2.61 8.12 -14.41
N SER A 42 -2.47 9.45 -14.55
CA SER A 42 -1.74 10.07 -15.66
C SER A 42 -0.26 9.65 -15.70
N ALA A 43 0.40 9.61 -14.54
CA ALA A 43 1.79 9.14 -14.43
C ALA A 43 1.90 7.65 -14.81
N SER A 44 0.95 6.83 -14.39
CA SER A 44 0.88 5.40 -14.71
C SER A 44 0.68 5.15 -16.20
N GLN A 45 -0.19 5.93 -16.86
CA GLN A 45 -0.34 5.87 -18.32
C GLN A 45 0.99 6.13 -19.05
N ASN A 46 1.77 7.13 -18.60
CA ASN A 46 3.07 7.42 -19.17
C ASN A 46 4.07 6.26 -18.98
N ILE A 47 4.07 5.60 -17.81
CA ILE A 47 4.89 4.42 -17.55
C ILE A 47 4.47 3.27 -18.46
N LEU A 48 3.17 2.99 -18.54
CA LEU A 48 2.64 1.90 -19.38
C LEU A 48 2.88 2.15 -20.87
N ASN A 49 2.74 3.38 -21.35
CA ASN A 49 3.05 3.74 -22.74
C ASN A 49 4.54 3.54 -23.08
N ARG A 50 5.43 3.72 -22.10
CA ARG A 50 6.87 3.59 -22.32
C ARG A 50 7.39 2.16 -22.15
N TYR A 51 6.87 1.43 -21.19
CA TYR A 51 7.42 0.15 -20.73
C TYR A 51 6.41 -1.00 -20.77
N GLY A 52 5.17 -0.74 -21.18
CA GLY A 52 4.09 -1.72 -21.03
C GLY A 52 4.40 -3.11 -21.58
N ASP A 53 5.07 -3.19 -22.71
CA ASP A 53 5.42 -4.48 -23.34
C ASP A 53 6.55 -5.25 -22.61
N GLU A 54 7.36 -4.55 -21.81
CA GLU A 54 8.46 -5.15 -21.01
C GLU A 54 8.08 -5.37 -19.54
N LEU A 55 6.86 -4.99 -19.14
CA LEU A 55 6.47 -4.90 -17.74
C LEU A 55 5.88 -6.22 -17.23
N ASP A 56 6.61 -6.89 -16.34
CA ASP A 56 6.19 -8.14 -15.69
C ASP A 56 5.70 -7.91 -14.25
N GLY A 57 6.17 -6.85 -13.58
CA GLY A 57 5.84 -6.59 -12.20
C GLY A 57 5.77 -5.12 -11.83
N ILE A 58 4.95 -4.79 -10.83
CA ILE A 58 4.74 -3.43 -10.32
C ILE A 58 4.70 -3.46 -8.79
N PHE A 59 5.38 -2.49 -8.18
CA PHE A 59 5.19 -2.13 -6.78
C PHE A 59 4.76 -0.67 -6.66
N MET A 60 3.69 -0.41 -5.92
CA MET A 60 3.22 0.95 -5.61
C MET A 60 3.18 1.18 -4.11
N PRO A 61 3.85 2.24 -3.58
CA PRO A 61 4.11 2.39 -2.14
C PRO A 61 3.00 3.08 -1.34
N ASN A 62 1.85 3.41 -1.95
CA ASN A 62 0.71 4.05 -1.25
C ASN A 62 -0.60 3.86 -2.01
N GLU A 63 -1.73 4.15 -1.35
CA GLU A 63 -3.07 3.94 -1.89
C GLU A 63 -3.32 4.68 -3.20
N SER A 64 -3.01 5.98 -3.26
CA SER A 64 -3.31 6.77 -4.45
C SER A 64 -2.54 6.30 -5.69
N SER A 65 -1.28 5.90 -5.53
CA SER A 65 -0.49 5.34 -6.63
C SER A 65 -0.97 3.94 -7.02
N THR A 66 -1.35 3.10 -6.06
CA THR A 66 -1.94 1.78 -6.32
C THR A 66 -3.23 1.91 -7.13
N ASN A 67 -4.16 2.77 -6.70
CA ASN A 67 -5.42 3.00 -7.40
C ASN A 67 -5.22 3.59 -8.80
N GLY A 68 -4.29 4.54 -8.95
CA GLY A 68 -3.98 5.15 -10.26
C GLY A 68 -3.43 4.13 -11.25
N MET A 69 -2.49 3.30 -10.82
CA MET A 69 -1.90 2.26 -11.67
C MET A 69 -2.91 1.14 -12.00
N LEU A 70 -3.70 0.71 -11.02
CA LEU A 70 -4.75 -0.28 -11.23
C LEU A 70 -5.77 0.19 -12.30
N LEU A 71 -6.19 1.45 -12.20
CA LEU A 71 -7.08 2.04 -13.19
C LEU A 71 -6.42 2.12 -14.57
N ALA A 72 -5.14 2.47 -14.65
CA ALA A 72 -4.39 2.54 -15.91
C ALA A 72 -4.25 1.16 -16.56
N LEU A 73 -3.92 0.11 -15.79
CA LEU A 73 -3.88 -1.28 -16.29
C LEU A 73 -5.26 -1.74 -16.80
N ARG A 74 -6.32 -1.45 -16.06
CA ARG A 74 -7.70 -1.76 -16.49
C ARG A 74 -8.08 -1.06 -17.78
N SER A 75 -7.65 0.20 -17.98
CA SER A 75 -7.98 0.97 -19.18
C SER A 75 -7.36 0.42 -20.47
N ILE A 76 -6.28 -0.35 -20.35
CA ILE A 76 -5.60 -1.00 -21.48
C ILE A 76 -5.80 -2.52 -21.51
N GLY A 77 -6.66 -3.07 -20.63
CA GLY A 77 -6.99 -4.48 -20.57
C GLY A 77 -5.87 -5.40 -20.04
N ARG A 78 -4.95 -4.85 -19.22
CA ARG A 78 -3.82 -5.60 -18.63
C ARG A 78 -3.92 -5.78 -17.12
N ALA A 79 -5.09 -5.61 -16.55
CA ALA A 79 -5.37 -5.91 -15.14
C ALA A 79 -5.94 -7.34 -14.98
N ASP A 80 -5.32 -8.30 -15.61
CA ASP A 80 -5.74 -9.71 -15.68
C ASP A 80 -4.86 -10.66 -14.86
N GLY A 81 -3.92 -10.09 -14.13
CA GLY A 81 -2.95 -10.83 -13.31
C GLY A 81 -1.68 -11.28 -14.06
N ASP A 82 -1.53 -10.99 -15.34
CA ASP A 82 -0.28 -11.23 -16.06
C ASP A 82 0.83 -10.36 -15.51
N VAL A 83 0.57 -9.07 -15.33
CA VAL A 83 1.47 -8.17 -14.61
C VAL A 83 1.33 -8.37 -13.10
N LYS A 84 2.40 -8.81 -12.45
CA LYS A 84 2.40 -9.07 -11.00
C LYS A 84 2.42 -7.75 -10.23
N PHE A 85 1.27 -7.34 -9.73
CA PHE A 85 1.09 -6.05 -9.09
C PHE A 85 0.88 -6.17 -7.59
N VAL A 86 1.80 -5.57 -6.80
CA VAL A 86 1.69 -5.41 -5.36
C VAL A 86 1.51 -3.94 -5.02
N GLY A 87 0.44 -3.64 -4.30
CA GLY A 87 0.09 -2.28 -3.89
C GLY A 87 0.21 -2.07 -2.38
N PHE A 88 -0.29 -0.93 -1.94
CA PHE A 88 -0.27 -0.53 -0.53
C PHE A 88 -1.62 0.06 -0.12
N ASP A 89 -1.98 -0.16 1.15
CA ASP A 89 -3.21 0.23 1.83
C ASP A 89 -4.47 -0.56 1.40
N GLY A 90 -5.40 -0.70 2.35
CA GLY A 90 -6.59 -1.55 2.26
C GLY A 90 -7.87 -0.82 1.87
N GLY A 91 -7.78 0.25 1.06
CA GLY A 91 -8.98 0.90 0.53
C GLY A 91 -9.80 -0.03 -0.37
N ASP A 92 -11.11 0.23 -0.47
CA ASP A 92 -12.08 -0.65 -1.14
C ASP A 92 -11.64 -1.09 -2.55
N GLN A 93 -11.08 -0.17 -3.35
CA GLN A 93 -10.64 -0.47 -4.71
C GLN A 93 -9.45 -1.45 -4.74
N ASN A 94 -8.52 -1.33 -3.77
CA ASN A 94 -7.38 -2.24 -3.65
C ASN A 94 -7.83 -3.62 -3.20
N VAL A 95 -8.73 -3.69 -2.22
CA VAL A 95 -9.32 -4.97 -1.75
C VAL A 95 -10.08 -5.65 -2.89
N GLN A 96 -10.89 -4.91 -3.66
CA GLN A 96 -11.56 -5.46 -4.83
C GLN A 96 -10.56 -5.92 -5.91
N GLY A 97 -9.46 -5.19 -6.11
CA GLY A 97 -8.38 -5.60 -6.99
C GLY A 97 -7.71 -6.92 -6.58
N VAL A 98 -7.56 -7.18 -5.28
CA VAL A 98 -7.08 -8.48 -4.78
C VAL A 98 -8.13 -9.58 -5.01
N ILE A 99 -9.42 -9.29 -4.79
CA ILE A 99 -10.52 -10.24 -4.99
C ILE A 99 -10.64 -10.64 -6.46
N SER A 100 -10.52 -9.67 -7.38
CA SER A 100 -10.62 -9.91 -8.84
C SER A 100 -9.36 -10.55 -9.45
N GLY A 101 -8.22 -10.54 -8.73
CA GLY A 101 -6.94 -11.03 -9.22
C GLY A 101 -6.12 -9.99 -9.99
N ASP A 102 -6.60 -8.75 -10.10
CA ASP A 102 -5.88 -7.64 -10.73
C ASP A 102 -4.64 -7.23 -9.90
N LEU A 103 -4.71 -7.43 -8.57
CA LEU A 103 -3.62 -7.27 -7.62
C LEU A 103 -3.25 -8.62 -7.01
N GLN A 104 -1.97 -8.98 -7.03
CA GLN A 104 -1.48 -10.19 -6.38
C GLN A 104 -1.36 -10.02 -4.88
N GLY A 105 -1.30 -8.78 -4.41
CA GLY A 105 -1.33 -8.47 -3.00
C GLY A 105 -1.33 -6.98 -2.70
N ILE A 106 -1.68 -6.67 -1.47
CA ILE A 106 -1.56 -5.33 -0.89
C ILE A 106 -0.90 -5.43 0.48
N ILE A 107 -0.08 -4.43 0.81
CA ILE A 107 0.49 -4.30 2.14
C ILE A 107 -0.40 -3.35 2.92
N ILE A 108 -0.93 -3.79 4.06
CA ILE A 108 -1.79 -2.99 4.91
C ILE A 108 -1.14 -2.72 6.26
N GLN A 109 -1.47 -1.58 6.85
CA GLN A 109 -1.11 -1.18 8.20
C GLN A 109 -2.32 -1.35 9.11
N ASP A 110 -2.12 -1.18 10.44
CA ASP A 110 -3.19 -1.15 11.43
C ASP A 110 -3.43 0.30 11.90
N PRO A 111 -4.26 1.08 11.20
CA PRO A 111 -4.51 2.48 11.56
C PRO A 111 -5.22 2.62 12.91
N PHE A 112 -6.02 1.63 13.34
CA PHE A 112 -6.64 1.62 14.65
C PHE A 112 -5.59 1.54 15.76
N LYS A 113 -4.68 0.57 15.68
CA LYS A 113 -3.56 0.42 16.63
C LYS A 113 -2.65 1.64 16.62
N MET A 114 -2.39 2.23 15.46
CA MET A 114 -1.59 3.44 15.33
C MET A 114 -2.22 4.61 16.10
N GLY A 115 -3.50 4.88 15.88
CA GLY A 115 -4.24 5.94 16.57
C GLY A 115 -4.34 5.70 18.09
N TYR A 116 -4.72 4.48 18.49
CA TYR A 116 -4.80 4.10 19.89
C TYR A 116 -3.47 4.25 20.62
N SER A 117 -2.39 3.76 20.04
CA SER A 117 -1.05 3.85 20.61
C SER A 117 -0.58 5.29 20.73
N ALA A 118 -0.83 6.12 19.72
CA ALA A 118 -0.46 7.53 19.75
C ALA A 118 -1.12 8.28 20.91
N VAL A 119 -2.44 8.09 21.12
CA VAL A 119 -3.16 8.71 22.23
C VAL A 119 -2.70 8.15 23.58
N SER A 120 -2.53 6.83 23.69
CA SER A 120 -2.06 6.19 24.93
C SER A 120 -0.67 6.68 25.35
N LEU A 121 0.26 6.79 24.40
CA LEU A 121 1.60 7.30 24.67
C LEU A 121 1.58 8.79 25.03
N MET A 122 0.73 9.59 24.39
CA MET A 122 0.56 11.00 24.74
C MET A 122 0.08 11.16 26.18
N VAL A 123 -0.94 10.40 26.61
CA VAL A 123 -1.44 10.43 28.00
C VAL A 123 -0.35 10.03 28.99
N GLN A 124 0.43 9.00 28.69
CA GLN A 124 1.55 8.57 29.52
C GLN A 124 2.63 9.68 29.64
N HIS A 125 2.98 10.29 28.52
CA HIS A 125 3.96 11.38 28.49
C HIS A 125 3.51 12.60 29.31
N LEU A 126 2.25 13.01 29.15
CA LEU A 126 1.67 14.11 29.90
C LEU A 126 1.58 13.80 31.41
N ALA A 127 1.50 12.52 31.79
CA ALA A 127 1.58 12.07 33.18
C ALA A 127 3.04 11.97 33.73
N GLY A 128 4.03 12.45 32.98
CA GLY A 128 5.44 12.44 33.36
C GLY A 128 6.13 11.07 33.23
N LYS A 129 5.50 10.09 32.55
CA LYS A 129 6.11 8.77 32.31
C LYS A 129 7.07 8.83 31.14
N SER A 130 8.12 8.02 31.18
CA SER A 130 8.98 7.78 30.04
C SER A 130 8.20 6.95 29.00
N VAL A 131 8.26 7.37 27.74
CA VAL A 131 7.64 6.65 26.61
C VAL A 131 8.68 6.29 25.56
N GLU A 132 8.42 5.23 24.80
CA GLU A 132 9.27 4.86 23.70
C GLU A 132 9.27 5.92 22.60
N LYS A 133 10.44 6.22 22.04
CA LYS A 133 10.59 7.20 20.95
C LYS A 133 10.03 6.72 19.63
N ARG A 134 9.98 5.39 19.43
CA ARG A 134 9.49 4.74 18.21
C ARG A 134 8.74 3.46 18.58
N VAL A 135 7.53 3.36 18.11
CA VAL A 135 6.70 2.15 18.25
C VAL A 135 6.40 1.60 16.85
N ASP A 136 6.82 0.38 16.61
CA ASP A 136 6.48 -0.32 15.40
C ASP A 136 5.07 -0.93 15.53
N THR A 137 4.16 -0.51 14.66
CA THR A 137 2.79 -1.04 14.63
C THR A 137 2.63 -2.20 13.65
N GLY A 138 3.67 -2.49 12.87
CA GLY A 138 3.70 -3.57 11.91
C GLY A 138 3.04 -3.24 10.56
N ALA A 139 3.20 -4.18 9.64
CA ALA A 139 2.52 -4.21 8.35
C ALA A 139 2.19 -5.66 7.98
N THR A 140 1.13 -5.87 7.21
CA THR A 140 0.64 -7.21 6.85
C THR A 140 0.44 -7.30 5.35
N LEU A 141 1.00 -8.36 4.73
CA LEU A 141 0.73 -8.67 3.32
C LEU A 141 -0.61 -9.41 3.21
N VAL A 142 -1.53 -8.84 2.46
CA VAL A 142 -2.82 -9.43 2.11
C VAL A 142 -2.76 -9.92 0.67
N THR A 143 -3.16 -11.15 0.46
CA THR A 143 -3.20 -11.84 -0.84
C THR A 143 -4.54 -12.55 -1.00
N PRO A 144 -4.92 -13.04 -2.19
CA PRO A 144 -6.12 -13.86 -2.36
C PRO A 144 -6.18 -15.08 -1.43
N TYR A 145 -5.02 -15.62 -1.03
CA TYR A 145 -4.93 -16.83 -0.20
C TYR A 145 -5.26 -16.59 1.28
N ASN A 146 -4.95 -15.41 1.80
CA ASN A 146 -5.17 -15.07 3.22
C ASN A 146 -6.26 -14.04 3.45
N LEU A 147 -6.85 -13.50 2.40
CA LEU A 147 -7.87 -12.45 2.48
C LEU A 147 -9.04 -12.81 3.42
N LYS A 148 -9.43 -14.10 3.47
CA LYS A 148 -10.53 -14.60 4.30
C LYS A 148 -10.12 -14.87 5.76
N ASN A 149 -8.86 -14.68 6.13
CA ASN A 149 -8.40 -14.85 7.50
C ASN A 149 -9.08 -13.80 8.40
N GLU A 150 -9.58 -14.23 9.56
CA GLU A 150 -10.32 -13.39 10.49
C GLU A 150 -9.53 -12.15 10.95
N ASN A 151 -8.22 -12.31 11.20
CA ASN A 151 -7.37 -11.17 11.59
C ASN A 151 -7.18 -10.18 10.45
N ILE A 152 -7.07 -10.66 9.20
CA ILE A 152 -7.00 -9.80 8.02
C ILE A 152 -8.32 -9.05 7.82
N GLN A 153 -9.45 -9.73 7.99
CA GLN A 153 -10.76 -9.09 7.89
C GLN A 153 -10.94 -7.98 8.93
N LYS A 154 -10.49 -8.20 10.18
CA LYS A 154 -10.52 -7.16 11.23
C LYS A 154 -9.62 -5.97 10.91
N LEU A 155 -8.49 -6.18 10.22
CA LEU A 155 -7.62 -5.09 9.78
C LEU A 155 -8.23 -4.30 8.62
N LEU A 156 -8.84 -4.98 7.66
CA LEU A 156 -9.47 -4.35 6.49
C LEU A 156 -10.79 -3.65 6.84
N PHE A 157 -11.57 -4.25 7.74
CA PHE A 157 -12.91 -3.79 8.13
C PHE A 157 -13.00 -3.72 9.65
N PRO A 158 -12.28 -2.78 10.29
CA PRO A 158 -12.33 -2.66 11.75
C PRO A 158 -13.74 -2.28 12.21
N PRO A 159 -14.22 -2.82 13.35
CA PRO A 159 -15.58 -2.57 13.85
C PRO A 159 -15.67 -1.17 14.50
N LEU A 160 -15.58 -0.14 13.69
CA LEU A 160 -15.53 1.27 14.15
C LEU A 160 -16.80 1.67 14.91
N GLU A 161 -17.95 1.10 14.55
CA GLU A 161 -19.26 1.37 15.21
C GLU A 161 -19.21 1.06 16.72
N GLU A 162 -18.46 0.04 17.12
CA GLU A 162 -18.28 -0.30 18.54
C GLU A 162 -17.59 0.82 19.36
N TYR A 163 -16.89 1.72 18.71
CA TYR A 163 -16.08 2.77 19.32
C TYR A 163 -16.63 4.18 19.07
N ILE A 164 -17.36 4.41 18.00
CA ILE A 164 -17.85 5.74 17.59
C ILE A 164 -19.24 6.01 18.14
N ASP A 165 -20.12 5.02 18.23
CA ASP A 165 -21.53 5.18 18.61
C ASP A 165 -21.80 5.13 20.13
N LYS A 166 -20.77 5.06 20.96
CA LYS A 166 -20.91 5.18 22.42
C LYS A 166 -20.98 6.66 22.83
N LYS A 167 -22.10 7.30 22.51
CA LYS A 167 -22.51 8.56 23.16
C LYS A 167 -23.29 8.28 24.43
#